data_63f879b22b1fc0cc9914e4c8c6dc84ab
#
_entry.id   63f879b22b1fc0cc9914e4c8c6dc84ab
#
_cell.length_a   1.000
_cell.length_b   1.000
_cell.length_c   1.000
_cell.angle_alpha   90.00
_cell.angle_beta   90.00
_cell.angle_gamma   90.00
#
_symmetry.space_group_name_H-M   'P 1'
#
loop_
_entity.id
_entity.type
_entity.pdbx_description
1 polymer ?
#
loop_
_entity_poly.entity_id
_entity_poly.type
_entity_poly.pdbx_seq_one_letter_code
_entity_poly.pdbx_strand_id
1 'polypeptide(L)'
;MLGGTASLGGDRVTEYRTPAPAPAPGRVAPARGLVALATAMVVLGGALVAALYVLFVRTATGQRFDQAALLRIDTNPERTRDIVGVLSDLTIGVILAVLAVCMVVSLLRGRLAYAIAAAVLVAGANVTTQLLKHGLLTRPDHGYSYSTNNSLPSGHTTVAVSLALALLLVAPRFSRGLLVLVGSVAATVVGVGVVVTGWHRPSDVLASVGVCLAWAGLVSLWLLLRGSETPTSRREPGGHPGLALVGAVMAVALAFGYGVRPDGTWRDLVVHGCTVAAIGLGTALCLALTSRVVPHDV
;
A
#
# COMPACT_ATOMS: atom_id res chain seq x y z
N MET A 1 -58.95 -74.60 -33.10
CA MET A 1 -57.72 -75.15 -32.50
C MET A 1 -56.62 -74.10 -32.57
N LEU A 2 -55.87 -73.98 -31.49
CA LEU A 2 -54.68 -73.16 -31.31
C LEU A 2 -54.91 -71.62 -31.16
N GLY A 3 -54.98 -71.23 -30.12
CA GLY A 3 -54.60 -70.41 -29.02
C GLY A 3 -53.15 -69.90 -29.07
N GLY A 4 -52.99 -68.63 -29.34
CA GLY A 4 -51.74 -67.90 -29.20
C GLY A 4 -51.92 -66.73 -28.21
N THR A 5 -51.44 -66.92 -26.97
CA THR A 5 -51.38 -65.86 -25.95
C THR A 5 -50.18 -64.97 -26.26
N ALA A 6 -50.46 -63.73 -26.64
CA ALA A 6 -49.46 -62.70 -26.74
C ALA A 6 -49.13 -62.15 -25.30
N SER A 7 -47.89 -62.33 -24.85
CA SER A 7 -47.30 -61.77 -23.65
C SER A 7 -47.03 -60.30 -23.90
N LEU A 8 -47.69 -59.43 -23.20
CA LEU A 8 -47.42 -57.99 -23.12
C LEU A 8 -46.13 -57.80 -22.31
N GLY A 9 -45.11 -57.29 -23.00
CA GLY A 9 -43.81 -56.90 -22.35
C GLY A 9 -43.98 -55.78 -21.32
N GLY A 10 -43.47 -56.02 -20.13
CA GLY A 10 -43.46 -55.06 -19.08
C GLY A 10 -42.57 -53.86 -19.40
N ASP A 11 -43.18 -52.69 -19.46
CA ASP A 11 -42.48 -51.40 -19.52
C ASP A 11 -41.58 -51.25 -18.32
N ARG A 12 -40.28 -51.31 -18.54
CA ARG A 12 -39.29 -50.89 -17.51
C ARG A 12 -39.37 -49.40 -17.40
N VAL A 13 -40.05 -48.86 -16.39
CA VAL A 13 -39.96 -47.50 -15.96
C VAL A 13 -38.51 -47.27 -15.46
N THR A 14 -37.72 -46.63 -16.28
CA THR A 14 -36.38 -46.16 -15.88
C THR A 14 -36.58 -45.05 -14.88
N GLU A 15 -36.39 -45.38 -13.61
CA GLU A 15 -36.39 -44.43 -12.49
C GLU A 15 -35.26 -43.41 -12.72
N TYR A 16 -35.62 -42.21 -13.12
CA TYR A 16 -34.68 -41.07 -13.29
C TYR A 16 -34.22 -40.66 -11.89
N ARG A 17 -33.10 -41.22 -11.44
CA ARG A 17 -32.45 -40.84 -10.19
C ARG A 17 -31.89 -39.44 -10.37
N THR A 18 -32.56 -38.43 -9.82
CA THR A 18 -32.02 -37.08 -9.75
C THR A 18 -30.62 -37.13 -9.10
N PRO A 19 -29.58 -36.61 -9.76
CA PRO A 19 -28.25 -36.63 -9.18
C PRO A 19 -28.30 -35.83 -7.87
N ALA A 20 -27.67 -36.35 -6.82
CA ALA A 20 -27.54 -35.67 -5.54
C ALA A 20 -26.93 -34.26 -5.75
N PRO A 21 -27.44 -33.23 -5.08
CA PRO A 21 -26.88 -31.91 -5.21
C PRO A 21 -25.38 -31.94 -4.89
N ALA A 22 -24.59 -31.32 -5.78
CA ALA A 22 -23.16 -31.21 -5.58
C ALA A 22 -22.86 -30.61 -4.22
N PRO A 23 -21.93 -31.16 -3.43
CA PRO A 23 -21.57 -30.60 -2.13
C PRO A 23 -21.20 -29.14 -2.31
N ALA A 24 -21.73 -28.27 -1.43
CA ALA A 24 -21.41 -26.86 -1.43
C ALA A 24 -19.88 -26.67 -1.40
N PRO A 25 -19.33 -25.76 -2.21
CA PRO A 25 -17.89 -25.56 -2.26
C PRO A 25 -17.38 -25.23 -0.85
N GLY A 26 -16.56 -26.12 -0.29
CA GLY A 26 -15.97 -25.93 1.03
C GLY A 26 -15.04 -24.73 1.01
N ARG A 27 -15.10 -23.86 2.05
CA ARG A 27 -14.14 -22.78 2.19
C ARG A 27 -12.71 -23.33 2.22
N VAL A 28 -11.90 -22.94 1.26
CA VAL A 28 -10.49 -23.32 1.23
C VAL A 28 -9.76 -22.50 2.29
N ALA A 29 -9.09 -23.16 3.24
CA ALA A 29 -8.31 -22.50 4.25
C ALA A 29 -7.21 -21.61 3.61
N PRO A 30 -7.00 -20.38 4.10
CA PRO A 30 -5.97 -19.51 3.56
C PRO A 30 -4.58 -20.13 3.73
N ALA A 31 -3.67 -19.88 2.77
CA ALA A 31 -2.30 -20.37 2.90
C ALA A 31 -1.64 -19.74 4.13
N ARG A 32 -1.22 -20.55 5.08
CA ARG A 32 -0.61 -20.10 6.36
C ARG A 32 0.51 -19.08 6.15
N GLY A 33 1.32 -19.22 5.09
CA GLY A 33 2.38 -18.30 4.76
C GLY A 33 1.89 -16.88 4.41
N LEU A 34 0.76 -16.74 3.70
CA LEU A 34 0.20 -15.43 3.38
C LEU A 34 -0.43 -14.76 4.61
N VAL A 35 -1.08 -15.53 5.49
CA VAL A 35 -1.58 -15.02 6.76
C VAL A 35 -0.42 -14.53 7.64
N ALA A 36 0.65 -15.32 7.75
CA ALA A 36 1.83 -14.94 8.49
C ALA A 36 2.48 -13.66 7.91
N LEU A 37 2.58 -13.55 6.58
CA LEU A 37 3.13 -12.36 5.93
C LEU A 37 2.25 -11.13 6.17
N ALA A 38 0.92 -11.24 6.03
CA ALA A 38 0.00 -10.14 6.31
C ALA A 38 0.10 -9.68 7.79
N THR A 39 0.17 -10.64 8.72
CA THR A 39 0.38 -10.34 10.15
C THR A 39 1.74 -9.67 10.39
N ALA A 40 2.80 -10.15 9.74
CA ALA A 40 4.12 -9.52 9.82
C ALA A 40 4.10 -8.07 9.30
N MET A 41 3.35 -7.77 8.22
CA MET A 41 3.19 -6.41 7.72
C MET A 41 2.54 -5.48 8.75
N VAL A 42 1.53 -5.97 9.49
CA VAL A 42 0.89 -5.21 10.57
C VAL A 42 1.89 -4.89 11.67
N VAL A 43 2.60 -5.91 12.15
CA VAL A 43 3.56 -5.77 13.26
C VAL A 43 4.74 -4.89 12.86
N LEU A 44 5.33 -5.13 11.69
CA LEU A 44 6.47 -4.34 11.19
C LEU A 44 6.08 -2.90 10.91
N GLY A 45 4.89 -2.65 10.33
CA GLY A 45 4.41 -1.29 10.09
C GLY A 45 4.23 -0.52 11.40
N GLY A 46 3.58 -1.11 12.39
CA GLY A 46 3.42 -0.50 13.72
C GLY A 46 4.76 -0.30 14.45
N ALA A 47 5.64 -1.30 14.41
CA ALA A 47 6.96 -1.23 15.01
C ALA A 47 7.84 -0.15 14.35
N LEU A 48 7.75 0.01 13.02
CA LEU A 48 8.46 1.08 12.30
C LEU A 48 7.99 2.46 12.76
N VAL A 49 6.68 2.68 12.86
CA VAL A 49 6.13 3.96 13.37
C VAL A 49 6.61 4.24 14.79
N ALA A 50 6.53 3.25 15.69
CA ALA A 50 6.97 3.39 17.07
C ALA A 50 8.48 3.67 17.16
N ALA A 51 9.29 2.93 16.41
CA ALA A 51 10.74 3.11 16.39
C ALA A 51 11.13 4.51 15.87
N LEU A 52 10.53 4.96 14.77
CA LEU A 52 10.79 6.29 14.22
C LEU A 52 10.36 7.39 15.21
N TYR A 53 9.22 7.24 15.86
CA TYR A 53 8.78 8.17 16.89
C TYR A 53 9.77 8.23 18.06
N VAL A 54 10.14 7.08 18.63
CA VAL A 54 11.07 7.03 19.77
C VAL A 54 12.45 7.57 19.39
N LEU A 55 12.99 7.13 18.25
CA LEU A 55 14.35 7.47 17.84
C LEU A 55 14.50 8.91 17.34
N PHE A 56 13.56 9.37 16.48
CA PHE A 56 13.70 10.66 15.77
C PHE A 56 12.86 11.80 16.33
N VAL A 57 11.78 11.49 17.09
CA VAL A 57 10.95 12.52 17.67
C VAL A 57 11.25 12.74 19.15
N ARG A 58 11.52 11.66 19.90
CA ARG A 58 11.70 11.73 21.35
C ARG A 58 13.13 12.01 21.82
N THR A 59 14.14 11.80 20.96
CA THR A 59 15.55 12.01 21.34
C THR A 59 16.15 13.26 20.71
N ALA A 60 17.02 13.95 21.43
CA ALA A 60 17.76 15.11 20.92
C ALA A 60 18.65 14.77 19.72
N THR A 61 19.36 13.63 19.78
CA THR A 61 20.22 13.15 18.69
C THR A 61 19.42 12.85 17.43
N GLY A 62 18.27 12.18 17.57
CA GLY A 62 17.39 11.87 16.44
C GLY A 62 16.79 13.13 15.82
N GLN A 63 16.33 14.07 16.62
CA GLN A 63 15.82 15.36 16.12
C GLN A 63 16.90 16.14 15.36
N ARG A 64 18.11 16.17 15.89
CA ARG A 64 19.25 16.82 15.22
C ARG A 64 19.55 16.18 13.87
N PHE A 65 19.59 14.87 13.80
CA PHE A 65 19.86 14.13 12.55
C PHE A 65 18.75 14.36 11.52
N ASP A 66 17.51 14.20 11.92
CA ASP A 66 16.33 14.32 11.06
C ASP A 66 16.17 15.75 10.49
N GLN A 67 16.43 16.76 11.35
CA GLN A 67 16.44 18.15 10.95
C GLN A 67 17.62 18.49 10.02
N ALA A 68 18.79 17.93 10.27
CA ALA A 68 19.95 18.12 9.39
C ALA A 68 19.69 17.52 7.99
N ALA A 69 19.01 16.38 7.91
CA ALA A 69 18.63 15.78 6.64
C ALA A 69 17.62 16.64 5.85
N LEU A 70 16.72 17.35 6.55
CA LEU A 70 15.78 18.28 5.93
C LEU A 70 16.47 19.53 5.36
N LEU A 71 17.41 20.13 6.12
CA LEU A 71 18.03 21.41 5.78
C LEU A 71 19.11 21.33 4.70
N ARG A 72 19.53 20.14 4.31
CA ARG A 72 20.63 19.92 3.35
C ARG A 72 20.20 19.73 1.92
N ILE A 73 18.94 20.04 1.61
CA ILE A 73 18.41 19.95 0.28
C ILE A 73 18.30 21.36 -0.29
N ASP A 74 19.18 21.69 -1.24
CA ASP A 74 19.04 22.91 -2.03
C ASP A 74 18.13 22.64 -3.23
N THR A 75 17.17 23.53 -3.43
CA THR A 75 16.31 23.58 -4.60
C THR A 75 16.14 25.01 -5.08
N ASN A 76 16.20 25.18 -6.41
CA ASN A 76 15.81 26.44 -7.02
C ASN A 76 14.36 26.80 -6.59
N PRO A 77 14.07 28.07 -6.18
CA PRO A 77 12.75 28.51 -5.76
C PRO A 77 11.62 28.25 -6.78
N GLU A 78 11.91 28.25 -8.07
CA GLU A 78 10.94 27.93 -9.12
C GLU A 78 10.55 26.45 -9.05
N ARG A 79 11.53 25.56 -8.94
CA ARG A 79 11.29 24.11 -8.81
C ARG A 79 10.55 23.76 -7.53
N THR A 80 10.87 24.45 -6.45
CA THR A 80 10.12 24.27 -5.19
C THR A 80 8.66 24.64 -5.36
N ARG A 81 8.35 25.73 -6.09
CA ARG A 81 6.96 26.13 -6.42
C ARG A 81 6.23 25.08 -7.25
N ASP A 82 6.90 24.49 -8.25
CA ASP A 82 6.29 23.43 -9.06
C ASP A 82 5.97 22.19 -8.22
N ILE A 83 6.91 21.78 -7.35
CA ILE A 83 6.69 20.65 -6.42
C ILE A 83 5.52 20.97 -5.47
N VAL A 84 5.46 22.16 -4.91
CA VAL A 84 4.34 22.61 -4.07
C VAL A 84 3.03 22.57 -4.84
N GLY A 85 3.01 22.99 -6.11
CA GLY A 85 1.83 22.90 -6.98
C GLY A 85 1.32 21.46 -7.09
N VAL A 86 2.20 20.52 -7.47
CA VAL A 86 1.86 19.10 -7.58
C VAL A 86 1.37 18.51 -6.26
N LEU A 87 2.02 18.86 -5.13
CA LEU A 87 1.60 18.38 -3.81
C LEU A 87 0.25 18.97 -3.39
N SER A 88 -0.02 20.22 -3.74
CA SER A 88 -1.30 20.90 -3.43
C SER A 88 -2.48 20.28 -4.19
N ASP A 89 -2.22 19.67 -5.36
CA ASP A 89 -3.24 18.97 -6.15
C ASP A 89 -3.68 17.63 -5.53
N LEU A 90 -2.92 17.10 -4.56
CA LEU A 90 -3.33 15.93 -3.75
C LEU A 90 -4.46 16.30 -2.78
N THR A 91 -5.61 16.66 -3.34
CA THR A 91 -6.79 17.11 -2.63
C THR A 91 -7.73 15.96 -2.26
N ILE A 92 -8.75 16.27 -1.46
CA ILE A 92 -9.87 15.35 -1.18
C ILE A 92 -10.52 14.86 -2.49
N GLY A 93 -10.57 15.71 -3.53
CA GLY A 93 -11.08 15.34 -4.85
C GLY A 93 -10.34 14.18 -5.49
N VAL A 94 -9.01 14.18 -5.43
CA VAL A 94 -8.19 13.08 -5.95
C VAL A 94 -8.45 11.79 -5.15
N ILE A 95 -8.54 11.88 -3.83
CA ILE A 95 -8.86 10.72 -2.98
C ILE A 95 -10.20 10.12 -3.38
N LEU A 96 -11.23 10.95 -3.49
CA LEU A 96 -12.58 10.51 -3.88
C LEU A 96 -12.62 9.94 -5.30
N ALA A 97 -11.91 10.55 -6.25
CA ALA A 97 -11.82 10.06 -7.62
C ALA A 97 -11.17 8.67 -7.69
N VAL A 98 -10.05 8.46 -7.01
CA VAL A 98 -9.38 7.14 -6.96
C VAL A 98 -10.26 6.11 -6.26
N LEU A 99 -10.92 6.46 -5.16
CA LEU A 99 -11.85 5.54 -4.48
C LEU A 99 -13.06 5.21 -5.36
N ALA A 100 -13.58 6.17 -6.13
CA ALA A 100 -14.64 5.91 -7.11
C ALA A 100 -14.18 4.93 -8.19
N VAL A 101 -12.97 5.10 -8.73
CA VAL A 101 -12.36 4.13 -9.67
C VAL A 101 -12.24 2.75 -9.02
N CYS A 102 -11.73 2.66 -7.79
CA CYS A 102 -11.64 1.40 -7.06
C CYS A 102 -13.02 0.74 -6.89
N MET A 103 -14.06 1.52 -6.58
CA MET A 103 -15.43 1.03 -6.46
C MET A 103 -15.95 0.49 -7.78
N VAL A 104 -15.86 1.27 -8.86
CA VAL A 104 -16.33 0.89 -10.19
C VAL A 104 -15.63 -0.39 -10.67
N VAL A 105 -14.29 -0.45 -10.60
CA VAL A 105 -13.51 -1.63 -11.00
C VAL A 105 -13.93 -2.85 -10.18
N SER A 106 -14.14 -2.70 -8.88
CA SER A 106 -14.54 -3.79 -8.01
C SER A 106 -15.97 -4.28 -8.30
N LEU A 107 -16.90 -3.36 -8.56
CA LEU A 107 -18.28 -3.70 -8.90
C LEU A 107 -18.39 -4.40 -10.25
N LEU A 108 -17.71 -3.89 -11.29
CA LEU A 108 -17.66 -4.52 -12.61
C LEU A 108 -17.08 -5.95 -12.58
N ARG A 109 -16.29 -6.25 -11.54
CA ARG A 109 -15.71 -7.57 -11.33
C ARG A 109 -16.46 -8.42 -10.29
N GLY A 110 -17.59 -7.95 -9.77
CA GLY A 110 -18.35 -8.65 -8.74
C GLY A 110 -17.63 -8.78 -7.40
N ARG A 111 -16.70 -7.83 -7.06
CA ARG A 111 -15.77 -7.95 -5.93
C ARG A 111 -15.95 -6.84 -4.90
N LEU A 112 -17.13 -6.67 -4.38
CA LEU A 112 -17.45 -5.62 -3.40
C LEU A 112 -16.50 -5.63 -2.18
N ALA A 113 -16.04 -6.80 -1.73
CA ALA A 113 -15.11 -6.90 -0.60
C ALA A 113 -13.80 -6.15 -0.85
N TYR A 114 -13.29 -6.13 -2.08
CA TYR A 114 -12.08 -5.39 -2.44
C TYR A 114 -12.30 -3.87 -2.46
N ALA A 115 -13.49 -3.42 -2.88
CA ALA A 115 -13.86 -2.00 -2.77
C ALA A 115 -13.89 -1.54 -1.30
N ILE A 116 -14.51 -2.35 -0.45
CA ILE A 116 -14.55 -2.08 1.01
C ILE A 116 -13.13 -2.08 1.58
N ALA A 117 -12.29 -3.07 1.23
CA ALA A 117 -10.90 -3.14 1.66
C ALA A 117 -10.11 -1.89 1.25
N ALA A 118 -10.25 -1.43 0.01
CA ALA A 118 -9.60 -0.23 -0.50
C ALA A 118 -10.04 1.02 0.27
N ALA A 119 -11.35 1.19 0.49
CA ALA A 119 -11.90 2.31 1.25
C ALA A 119 -11.42 2.28 2.72
N VAL A 120 -11.46 1.12 3.37
CA VAL A 120 -10.99 0.94 4.76
C VAL A 120 -9.49 1.20 4.87
N LEU A 121 -8.68 0.75 3.90
CA LEU A 121 -7.25 1.03 3.89
C LEU A 121 -6.96 2.53 3.80
N VAL A 122 -7.58 3.23 2.84
CA VAL A 122 -7.34 4.67 2.65
C VAL A 122 -7.86 5.47 3.85
N ALA A 123 -9.10 5.25 4.26
CA ALA A 123 -9.67 5.94 5.40
C ALA A 123 -8.90 5.65 6.69
N GLY A 124 -8.63 4.38 6.97
CA GLY A 124 -7.92 3.94 8.17
C GLY A 124 -6.50 4.50 8.27
N ALA A 125 -5.73 4.44 7.18
CA ALA A 125 -4.38 4.99 7.16
C ALA A 125 -4.38 6.51 7.39
N ASN A 126 -5.27 7.24 6.71
CA ASN A 126 -5.34 8.69 6.84
C ASN A 126 -5.86 9.13 8.21
N VAL A 127 -6.92 8.50 8.73
CA VAL A 127 -7.42 8.78 10.09
C VAL A 127 -6.35 8.47 11.14
N THR A 128 -5.67 7.31 11.04
CA THR A 128 -4.58 6.96 11.95
C THR A 128 -3.47 8.00 11.91
N THR A 129 -3.07 8.46 10.73
CA THR A 129 -2.07 9.53 10.56
C THR A 129 -2.50 10.82 11.28
N GLN A 130 -3.76 11.25 11.13
CA GLN A 130 -4.25 12.46 11.81
C GLN A 130 -4.31 12.29 13.34
N LEU A 131 -4.76 11.13 13.81
CA LEU A 131 -4.80 10.82 15.24
C LEU A 131 -3.40 10.78 15.87
N LEU A 132 -2.44 10.15 15.20
CA LEU A 132 -1.05 10.14 15.65
C LEU A 132 -0.46 11.55 15.67
N LYS A 133 -0.68 12.31 14.59
CA LYS A 133 -0.07 13.63 14.41
C LYS A 133 -0.60 14.67 15.40
N HIS A 134 -1.91 14.71 15.64
CA HIS A 134 -2.56 15.76 16.39
C HIS A 134 -3.09 15.35 17.76
N GLY A 135 -3.27 14.04 18.01
CA GLY A 135 -3.92 13.56 19.24
C GLY A 135 -3.03 12.75 20.16
N LEU A 136 -2.15 11.91 19.63
CA LEU A 136 -1.46 10.90 20.42
C LEU A 136 0.03 11.15 20.61
N LEU A 137 0.71 11.74 19.61
CA LEU A 137 2.16 11.91 19.64
C LEU A 137 2.53 13.36 19.93
N THR A 138 3.46 13.54 20.85
CA THR A 138 4.01 14.84 21.22
C THR A 138 5.47 14.92 20.84
N ARG A 139 5.93 16.11 20.45
CA ARG A 139 7.33 16.38 20.15
C ARG A 139 7.93 17.24 21.25
N PRO A 140 8.88 16.73 22.08
CA PRO A 140 9.59 17.55 23.03
C PRO A 140 10.50 18.54 22.29
N ASP A 141 10.64 19.73 22.82
CA ASP A 141 11.58 20.71 22.29
C ASP A 141 13.00 20.43 22.79
N HIS A 142 13.87 20.08 21.85
CA HIS A 142 15.31 19.88 22.10
C HIS A 142 16.17 20.96 21.42
N GLY A 143 15.56 22.05 20.94
CA GLY A 143 16.27 23.18 20.31
C GLY A 143 16.73 22.94 18.86
N TYR A 144 16.33 21.85 18.22
CA TYR A 144 16.75 21.52 16.86
C TYR A 144 15.66 21.72 15.80
N SER A 145 14.49 22.19 16.18
CA SER A 145 13.35 22.31 15.28
C SER A 145 12.78 23.72 15.27
N TYR A 146 12.39 24.23 14.10
CA TYR A 146 11.65 25.49 13.98
C TYR A 146 10.22 25.42 14.52
N SER A 147 9.70 24.21 14.77
CA SER A 147 8.37 23.99 15.31
C SER A 147 8.39 22.90 16.37
N THR A 148 7.75 23.17 17.50
CA THR A 148 7.49 22.21 18.57
C THR A 148 6.31 21.29 18.26
N ASN A 149 5.53 21.58 17.20
CA ASN A 149 4.42 20.74 16.79
C ASN A 149 4.93 19.41 16.18
N ASN A 150 4.27 18.33 16.56
CA ASN A 150 4.54 17.04 15.96
C ASN A 150 4.10 17.02 14.50
N SER A 151 4.99 16.65 13.58
CA SER A 151 4.72 16.51 12.15
C SER A 151 4.57 15.06 11.68
N LEU A 152 4.93 14.10 12.54
CA LEU A 152 4.91 12.66 12.27
C LEU A 152 3.50 12.06 12.50
N PRO A 153 2.98 11.28 11.55
CA PRO A 153 3.44 10.98 10.19
C PRO A 153 3.03 12.05 9.14
N SER A 154 3.61 11.96 7.91
CA SER A 154 3.28 12.83 6.78
C SER A 154 1.92 12.50 6.16
N GLY A 155 0.98 13.48 6.12
CA GLY A 155 -0.34 13.30 5.51
C GLY A 155 -0.27 13.06 3.99
N HIS A 156 0.49 13.88 3.25
CA HIS A 156 0.63 13.73 1.79
C HIS A 156 1.20 12.37 1.40
N THR A 157 2.23 11.92 2.10
CA THR A 157 2.82 10.59 1.85
C THR A 157 1.82 9.49 2.17
N THR A 158 1.05 9.61 3.28
CA THR A 158 0.00 8.63 3.61
C THR A 158 -1.05 8.55 2.51
N VAL A 159 -1.51 9.70 1.99
CA VAL A 159 -2.45 9.74 0.85
C VAL A 159 -1.85 9.02 -0.36
N ALA A 160 -0.65 9.42 -0.82
CA ALA A 160 -0.04 8.86 -2.01
C ALA A 160 0.16 7.33 -1.92
N VAL A 161 0.72 6.85 -0.80
CA VAL A 161 0.98 5.41 -0.58
C VAL A 161 -0.34 4.66 -0.46
N SER A 162 -1.31 5.14 0.34
CA SER A 162 -2.59 4.45 0.53
C SER A 162 -3.41 4.37 -0.75
N LEU A 163 -3.40 5.39 -1.61
CA LEU A 163 -4.07 5.36 -2.91
C LEU A 163 -3.41 4.37 -3.88
N ALA A 164 -2.07 4.33 -3.93
CA ALA A 164 -1.35 3.34 -4.73
C ALA A 164 -1.68 1.90 -4.29
N LEU A 165 -1.76 1.66 -2.99
CA LEU A 165 -2.13 0.38 -2.41
C LEU A 165 -3.61 0.02 -2.68
N ALA A 166 -4.53 1.00 -2.61
CA ALA A 166 -5.93 0.79 -2.92
C ALA A 166 -6.15 0.38 -4.37
N LEU A 167 -5.48 1.05 -5.31
CA LEU A 167 -5.49 0.66 -6.72
C LEU A 167 -4.93 -0.75 -6.92
N LEU A 168 -3.83 -1.07 -6.25
CA LEU A 168 -3.21 -2.40 -6.31
C LEU A 168 -4.15 -3.50 -5.79
N LEU A 169 -4.92 -3.23 -4.73
CA LEU A 169 -5.91 -4.17 -4.17
C LEU A 169 -6.98 -4.56 -5.19
N VAL A 170 -7.54 -3.59 -5.91
CA VAL A 170 -8.66 -3.81 -6.83
C VAL A 170 -8.22 -4.21 -8.24
N ALA A 171 -6.95 -4.08 -8.55
CA ALA A 171 -6.39 -4.27 -9.88
C ALA A 171 -6.52 -5.70 -10.39
N PRO A 172 -6.83 -5.89 -11.69
CA PRO A 172 -6.70 -7.17 -12.34
C PRO A 172 -5.22 -7.59 -12.42
N ARG A 173 -4.99 -8.90 -12.50
CA ARG A 173 -3.64 -9.50 -12.46
C ARG A 173 -2.68 -8.88 -13.49
N PHE A 174 -3.14 -8.65 -14.70
CA PHE A 174 -2.30 -8.13 -15.79
C PHE A 174 -1.80 -6.71 -15.57
N SER A 175 -2.51 -5.87 -14.81
CA SER A 175 -2.13 -4.48 -14.54
C SER A 175 -1.34 -4.28 -13.23
N ARG A 176 -1.25 -5.30 -12.37
CA ARG A 176 -0.59 -5.18 -11.07
C ARG A 176 0.87 -4.79 -11.17
N GLY A 177 1.62 -5.38 -12.11
CA GLY A 177 3.02 -5.02 -12.33
C GLY A 177 3.18 -3.53 -12.67
N LEU A 178 2.34 -3.03 -13.56
CA LEU A 178 2.32 -1.61 -13.92
C LEU A 178 1.96 -0.74 -12.72
N LEU A 179 0.96 -1.12 -11.94
CA LEU A 179 0.55 -0.36 -10.75
C LEU A 179 1.61 -0.38 -9.64
N VAL A 180 2.34 -1.47 -9.49
CA VAL A 180 3.50 -1.51 -8.57
C VAL A 180 4.60 -0.56 -9.03
N LEU A 181 4.91 -0.54 -10.32
CA LEU A 181 5.89 0.38 -10.91
C LEU A 181 5.47 1.84 -10.71
N VAL A 182 4.30 2.19 -11.24
CA VAL A 182 3.77 3.58 -11.20
C VAL A 182 3.51 4.03 -9.78
N GLY A 183 2.95 3.15 -8.93
CA GLY A 183 2.72 3.43 -7.51
C GLY A 183 4.02 3.68 -6.74
N SER A 184 5.09 2.93 -7.03
CA SER A 184 6.40 3.16 -6.43
C SER A 184 7.00 4.51 -6.86
N VAL A 185 6.88 4.86 -8.15
CA VAL A 185 7.29 6.19 -8.64
C VAL A 185 6.52 7.29 -7.92
N ALA A 186 5.20 7.24 -7.96
CA ALA A 186 4.34 8.29 -7.41
C ALA A 186 4.55 8.46 -5.89
N ALA A 187 4.54 7.36 -5.13
CA ALA A 187 4.72 7.41 -3.68
C ALA A 187 6.11 7.94 -3.29
N THR A 188 7.16 7.55 -4.03
CA THR A 188 8.52 8.05 -3.78
C THR A 188 8.65 9.52 -4.14
N VAL A 189 8.11 9.96 -5.28
CA VAL A 189 8.12 11.36 -5.71
C VAL A 189 7.43 12.26 -4.69
N VAL A 190 6.24 11.85 -4.21
CA VAL A 190 5.53 12.60 -3.16
C VAL A 190 6.33 12.60 -1.86
N GLY A 191 6.86 11.44 -1.43
CA GLY A 191 7.66 11.35 -0.20
C GLY A 191 8.93 12.19 -0.24
N VAL A 192 9.64 12.21 -1.37
CA VAL A 192 10.81 13.09 -1.57
C VAL A 192 10.37 14.55 -1.67
N GLY A 193 9.29 14.83 -2.39
CA GLY A 193 8.77 16.19 -2.58
C GLY A 193 8.44 16.89 -1.28
N VAL A 194 7.78 16.22 -0.31
CA VAL A 194 7.45 16.84 0.99
C VAL A 194 8.70 17.09 1.86
N VAL A 195 9.80 16.36 1.64
CA VAL A 195 11.08 16.63 2.30
C VAL A 195 11.78 17.81 1.64
N VAL A 196 11.79 17.85 0.31
CA VAL A 196 12.39 18.94 -0.49
C VAL A 196 11.72 20.28 -0.23
N THR A 197 10.40 20.30 -0.08
CA THR A 197 9.65 21.53 0.26
C THR A 197 9.80 21.96 1.72
N GLY A 198 10.48 21.18 2.55
CA GLY A 198 10.62 21.47 3.97
C GLY A 198 9.37 21.22 4.82
N TRP A 199 8.32 20.62 4.22
CA TRP A 199 7.06 20.38 4.94
C TRP A 199 7.14 19.23 5.94
N HIS A 200 7.96 18.22 5.62
CA HIS A 200 8.09 17.01 6.44
C HIS A 200 9.53 16.52 6.50
N ARG A 201 9.89 15.95 7.63
CA ARG A 201 11.19 15.31 7.83
C ARG A 201 11.20 13.91 7.23
N PRO A 202 12.37 13.31 6.93
CA PRO A 202 12.47 11.94 6.45
C PRO A 202 11.76 10.91 7.34
N SER A 203 11.85 11.05 8.67
CA SER A 203 11.17 10.16 9.61
C SER A 203 9.64 10.23 9.48
N ASP A 204 9.06 11.41 9.20
CA ASP A 204 7.62 11.59 8.99
C ASP A 204 7.13 10.81 7.77
N VAL A 205 7.91 10.82 6.69
CA VAL A 205 7.63 10.11 5.44
C VAL A 205 7.69 8.60 5.67
N LEU A 206 8.75 8.11 6.29
CA LEU A 206 8.91 6.68 6.58
C LEU A 206 7.85 6.15 7.56
N ALA A 207 7.43 6.98 8.52
CA ALA A 207 6.32 6.61 9.41
C ALA A 207 5.00 6.46 8.66
N SER A 208 4.75 7.30 7.64
CA SER A 208 3.57 7.16 6.78
C SER A 208 3.57 5.84 6.00
N VAL A 209 4.74 5.42 5.50
CA VAL A 209 4.90 4.10 4.87
C VAL A 209 4.60 2.99 5.88
N GLY A 210 5.05 3.12 7.13
CA GLY A 210 4.74 2.18 8.20
C GLY A 210 3.25 2.08 8.50
N VAL A 211 2.55 3.22 8.60
CA VAL A 211 1.08 3.25 8.77
C VAL A 211 0.38 2.54 7.60
N CYS A 212 0.76 2.86 6.37
CA CYS A 212 0.17 2.24 5.18
C CYS A 212 0.45 0.75 5.10
N LEU A 213 1.66 0.30 5.46
CA LEU A 213 2.03 -1.11 5.52
C LEU A 213 1.17 -1.88 6.53
N ALA A 214 0.95 -1.30 7.72
CA ALA A 214 0.10 -1.91 8.74
C ALA A 214 -1.34 -2.06 8.24
N TRP A 215 -1.92 -1.03 7.65
CA TRP A 215 -3.27 -1.08 7.10
C TRP A 215 -3.40 -2.03 5.91
N ALA A 216 -2.38 -2.08 5.02
CA ALA A 216 -2.33 -3.05 3.94
C ALA A 216 -2.31 -4.49 4.47
N GLY A 217 -1.54 -4.75 5.53
CA GLY A 217 -1.55 -6.02 6.23
C GLY A 217 -2.91 -6.38 6.80
N LEU A 218 -3.56 -5.44 7.50
CA LEU A 218 -4.89 -5.64 8.12
C LEU A 218 -5.97 -5.99 7.09
N VAL A 219 -6.09 -5.19 6.01
CA VAL A 219 -7.11 -5.45 4.99
C VAL A 219 -6.82 -6.71 4.19
N SER A 220 -5.54 -7.02 3.94
CA SER A 220 -5.15 -8.27 3.29
C SER A 220 -5.46 -9.48 4.17
N LEU A 221 -5.20 -9.39 5.47
CA LEU A 221 -5.56 -10.43 6.44
C LEU A 221 -7.07 -10.65 6.47
N TRP A 222 -7.86 -9.57 6.50
CA TRP A 222 -9.30 -9.66 6.45
C TRP A 222 -9.81 -10.34 5.18
N LEU A 223 -9.25 -10.00 3.99
CA LEU A 223 -9.59 -10.64 2.72
C LEU A 223 -9.22 -12.12 2.71
N LEU A 224 -8.03 -12.47 3.24
CA LEU A 224 -7.58 -13.87 3.34
C LEU A 224 -8.47 -14.71 4.25
N LEU A 225 -8.91 -14.15 5.39
CA LEU A 225 -9.73 -14.85 6.39
C LEU A 225 -11.19 -15.02 5.94
N ARG A 226 -11.71 -14.12 5.09
CA ARG A 226 -13.04 -14.29 4.50
C ARG A 226 -13.16 -15.52 3.59
N GLY A 227 -12.03 -16.04 3.14
CA GLY A 227 -11.96 -17.12 2.18
C GLY A 227 -12.29 -16.62 0.76
N SER A 228 -11.46 -16.91 -0.21
CA SER A 228 -11.83 -16.82 -1.61
C SER A 228 -12.75 -17.99 -1.92
N GLU A 229 -13.95 -17.71 -2.42
CA GLU A 229 -14.95 -18.73 -2.83
C GLU A 229 -14.54 -19.46 -4.11
N THR A 230 -13.37 -19.19 -4.67
CA THR A 230 -12.88 -19.78 -5.90
C THR A 230 -11.82 -20.86 -5.66
N PRO A 231 -11.98 -22.04 -6.31
CA PRO A 231 -10.97 -23.10 -6.27
C PRO A 231 -9.64 -22.56 -6.83
N THR A 232 -8.59 -22.77 -6.10
CA THR A 232 -7.22 -22.35 -6.42
C THR A 232 -6.74 -23.01 -7.73
N SER A 233 -6.80 -22.29 -8.84
CA SER A 233 -5.81 -22.50 -9.88
C SER A 233 -4.44 -22.12 -9.29
N ARG A 234 -3.40 -22.91 -9.56
CA ARG A 234 -2.04 -22.81 -9.01
C ARG A 234 -1.65 -21.39 -8.65
N ARG A 235 -1.44 -21.15 -7.35
CA ARG A 235 -0.88 -19.90 -6.84
C ARG A 235 0.54 -19.74 -7.37
N GLU A 236 0.71 -19.06 -8.49
CA GLU A 236 2.02 -18.54 -8.83
C GLU A 236 2.38 -17.43 -7.83
N PRO A 237 3.63 -17.34 -7.40
CA PRO A 237 4.06 -16.28 -6.51
C PRO A 237 3.86 -14.92 -7.20
N GLY A 238 2.71 -14.28 -6.93
CA GLY A 238 2.35 -13.00 -7.49
C GLY A 238 2.97 -11.88 -6.67
N GLY A 239 4.18 -11.51 -6.99
CA GLY A 239 4.80 -10.31 -6.43
C GLY A 239 5.71 -9.70 -7.49
N HIS A 240 5.75 -8.37 -7.54
CA HIS A 240 6.58 -7.64 -8.50
C HIS A 240 7.67 -6.80 -7.79
N PRO A 241 8.56 -7.42 -6.94
CA PRO A 241 9.56 -6.65 -6.18
C PRO A 241 10.57 -5.94 -7.10
N GLY A 242 10.91 -6.55 -8.23
CA GLY A 242 11.78 -5.92 -9.22
C GLY A 242 11.17 -4.64 -9.80
N LEU A 243 9.89 -4.67 -10.17
CA LEU A 243 9.19 -3.48 -10.69
C LEU A 243 9.03 -2.40 -9.62
N ALA A 244 8.79 -2.77 -8.36
CA ALA A 244 8.74 -1.82 -7.25
C ALA A 244 10.09 -1.11 -7.08
N LEU A 245 11.19 -1.87 -7.10
CA LEU A 245 12.54 -1.31 -7.00
C LEU A 245 12.88 -0.42 -8.20
N VAL A 246 12.57 -0.87 -9.43
CA VAL A 246 12.75 -0.06 -10.64
C VAL A 246 11.98 1.26 -10.53
N GLY A 247 10.72 1.23 -10.06
CA GLY A 247 9.94 2.44 -9.85
C GLY A 247 10.56 3.39 -8.83
N ALA A 248 11.05 2.86 -7.71
CA ALA A 248 11.74 3.67 -6.71
C ALA A 248 13.05 4.28 -7.27
N VAL A 249 13.86 3.51 -7.99
CA VAL A 249 15.09 4.01 -8.63
C VAL A 249 14.77 5.08 -9.67
N MET A 250 13.74 4.87 -10.50
CA MET A 250 13.29 5.88 -11.46
C MET A 250 12.86 7.18 -10.76
N ALA A 251 12.12 7.10 -9.65
CA ALA A 251 11.70 8.28 -8.88
C ALA A 251 12.90 9.03 -8.31
N VAL A 252 13.89 8.30 -7.79
CA VAL A 252 15.15 8.88 -7.31
C VAL A 252 15.90 9.57 -8.45
N ALA A 253 16.04 8.90 -9.59
CA ALA A 253 16.70 9.48 -10.78
C ALA A 253 15.97 10.73 -11.29
N LEU A 254 14.63 10.72 -11.29
CA LEU A 254 13.82 11.89 -11.65
C LEU A 254 14.04 13.06 -10.68
N ALA A 255 14.08 12.80 -9.36
CA ALA A 255 14.35 13.83 -8.36
C ALA A 255 15.72 14.49 -8.60
N PHE A 256 16.78 13.71 -8.80
CA PHE A 256 18.10 14.23 -9.11
C PHE A 256 18.17 14.94 -10.47
N GLY A 257 17.50 14.39 -11.49
CA GLY A 257 17.39 15.02 -12.84
C GLY A 257 16.64 16.33 -12.80
N TYR A 258 15.61 16.44 -11.95
CA TYR A 258 14.87 17.68 -11.73
C TYR A 258 15.67 18.73 -10.94
N GLY A 259 16.83 18.34 -10.39
CA GLY A 259 17.76 19.24 -9.70
C GLY A 259 17.60 19.28 -8.19
N VAL A 260 16.96 18.27 -7.61
CA VAL A 260 17.03 18.03 -6.17
C VAL A 260 18.45 17.57 -5.85
N ARG A 261 19.28 18.49 -5.39
CA ARG A 261 20.69 18.21 -5.11
C ARG A 261 21.03 18.58 -3.68
N PRO A 262 21.92 17.82 -3.02
CA PRO A 262 22.46 18.26 -1.74
C PRO A 262 23.33 19.51 -1.96
N ASP A 263 23.16 20.49 -1.11
CA ASP A 263 24.04 21.64 -1.04
C ASP A 263 25.21 21.31 -0.09
N GLY A 264 26.44 21.53 -0.55
CA GLY A 264 27.62 21.43 0.29
C GLY A 264 28.56 20.26 0.04
N THR A 265 28.90 19.53 1.12
CA THR A 265 29.99 18.54 1.15
C THR A 265 29.55 17.15 0.71
N TRP A 266 30.54 16.25 0.46
CA TRP A 266 30.28 14.82 0.21
C TRP A 266 29.44 14.16 1.34
N ARG A 267 29.53 14.64 2.58
CA ARG A 267 28.72 14.15 3.70
C ARG A 267 27.22 14.46 3.50
N ASP A 268 26.95 15.63 2.96
CA ASP A 268 25.57 16.06 2.66
C ASP A 268 24.99 15.23 1.53
N LEU A 269 25.80 14.91 0.52
CA LEU A 269 25.43 13.98 -0.55
C LEU A 269 25.09 12.60 0.01
N VAL A 270 25.87 12.05 0.94
CA VAL A 270 25.59 10.75 1.56
C VAL A 270 24.30 10.78 2.37
N VAL A 271 24.11 11.77 3.24
CA VAL A 271 22.91 11.88 4.08
C VAL A 271 21.66 12.03 3.21
N HIS A 272 21.73 12.86 2.19
CA HIS A 272 20.61 13.05 1.26
C HIS A 272 20.35 11.81 0.42
N GLY A 273 21.39 11.19 -0.14
CA GLY A 273 21.28 9.95 -0.90
C GLY A 273 20.68 8.81 -0.06
N CYS A 274 21.12 8.66 1.20
CA CYS A 274 20.53 7.69 2.12
C CYS A 274 19.05 8.00 2.43
N THR A 275 18.70 9.26 2.60
CA THR A 275 17.31 9.69 2.84
C THR A 275 16.41 9.32 1.67
N VAL A 276 16.78 9.72 0.47
CA VAL A 276 15.99 9.46 -0.74
C VAL A 276 15.91 7.95 -1.02
N ALA A 277 17.03 7.23 -0.84
CA ALA A 277 17.07 5.77 -0.96
C ALA A 277 16.16 5.09 0.07
N ALA A 278 16.17 5.52 1.33
CA ALA A 278 15.30 4.96 2.37
C ALA A 278 13.81 5.16 2.05
N ILE A 279 13.42 6.35 1.55
CA ILE A 279 12.05 6.63 1.11
C ILE A 279 11.68 5.72 -0.07
N GLY A 280 12.52 5.64 -1.09
CA GLY A 280 12.30 4.81 -2.27
C GLY A 280 12.21 3.31 -1.92
N LEU A 281 13.13 2.80 -1.11
CA LEU A 281 13.12 1.40 -0.67
C LEU A 281 11.90 1.09 0.21
N GLY A 282 11.53 2.01 1.12
CA GLY A 282 10.36 1.85 1.98
C GLY A 282 9.06 1.76 1.18
N THR A 283 8.85 2.66 0.22
CA THR A 283 7.67 2.65 -0.65
C THR A 283 7.64 1.42 -1.56
N ALA A 284 8.79 1.05 -2.16
CA ALA A 284 8.93 -0.15 -2.99
C ALA A 284 8.62 -1.42 -2.20
N LEU A 285 9.18 -1.55 -1.00
CA LEU A 285 8.94 -2.71 -0.14
C LEU A 285 7.46 -2.81 0.27
N CYS A 286 6.82 -1.70 0.64
CA CYS A 286 5.42 -1.67 1.00
C CYS A 286 4.53 -2.18 -0.15
N LEU A 287 4.74 -1.69 -1.38
CA LEU A 287 4.00 -2.12 -2.57
C LEU A 287 4.31 -3.57 -2.96
N ALA A 288 5.59 -3.97 -2.90
CA ALA A 288 6.01 -5.34 -3.20
C ALA A 288 5.40 -6.37 -2.25
N LEU A 289 5.42 -6.11 -0.94
CA LEU A 289 4.82 -6.99 0.06
C LEU A 289 3.32 -7.10 -0.13
N THR A 290 2.64 -5.96 -0.34
CA THR A 290 1.20 -5.94 -0.58
C THR A 290 0.84 -6.72 -1.85
N SER A 291 1.61 -6.56 -2.94
CA SER A 291 1.37 -7.30 -4.19
C SER A 291 1.47 -8.83 -4.03
N ARG A 292 2.23 -9.31 -3.04
CA ARG A 292 2.36 -10.75 -2.72
C ARG A 292 1.19 -11.30 -1.90
N VAL A 293 0.64 -10.46 -1.02
CA VAL A 293 -0.38 -10.91 -0.05
C VAL A 293 -1.79 -10.80 -0.62
N VAL A 294 -2.04 -9.84 -1.51
CA VAL A 294 -3.37 -9.66 -2.12
C VAL A 294 -3.78 -10.92 -2.88
N PRO A 295 -4.93 -11.54 -2.52
CA PRO A 295 -5.38 -12.77 -3.18
C PRO A 295 -5.51 -12.60 -4.69
N HIS A 296 -5.05 -13.62 -5.43
CA HIS A 296 -5.16 -13.68 -6.87
C HIS A 296 -6.43 -14.45 -7.19
N ASP A 297 -7.45 -13.75 -7.67
CA ASP A 297 -8.60 -14.40 -8.27
C ASP A 297 -8.43 -14.34 -9.79
N VAL A 298 -8.79 -15.42 -10.43
CA VAL A 298 -8.72 -15.64 -11.89
C VAL A 298 -9.64 -14.65 -12.62
#